data_149beb49d42744e831b0abf9a0a3b813
#
_entry.id   149beb49d42744e831b0abf9a0a3b813
#
_cell.length_a   1.000
_cell.length_b   1.000
_cell.length_c   1.000
_cell.angle_alpha   90.00
_cell.angle_beta   90.00
_cell.angle_gamma   90.00
#
_symmetry.space_group_name_H-M   'P 1'
#
loop_
_entity.id
_entity.type
_entity.pdbx_description
1 polymer ?
#
loop_
_entity_poly.entity_id
_entity_poly.type
_entity_poly.pdbx_seq_one_letter_code
_entity_poly.pdbx_strand_id
1 'polypeptide(L)'
;MRRIRRFVVPMTAGMLVAGGAIAQSSVTLYGIVDQSIRYTTHADASNDASVQMTNGAITNSRWGLKGSEALGGGLKAIFQLESGFEPQNGQLDGALFGRYAYVGLSSGWGTMKLGRQATEAFNLFGDLDPLTVGNYTANMWPYFLTQGRASNAVSYDGTFGGLNVGASYGFGGVAGSLGANAYWGAHASYTRGGLMVGATYQQVRDLNSRAQQAWGAGARYAFGAATLYAGYLGGIDRSGVLDQQLLNAPGRDVTYGSFADNPRRDAIFYTGASVKLTPAVSVTGVAYYDDIRNVNGIAGNGGKRYTGVLEAEYALSKATQVYATVDYNRVTGGAFTEMPGRGNQTGVAAGLRHMF
;
A
#
# COMPACT_ATOMS: atom_id res chain seq x y z
N MET A 1 -7.17 86.45 -30.22
CA MET A 1 -7.95 85.21 -30.32
C MET A 1 -7.05 84.05 -30.77
N ARG A 2 -6.58 83.23 -29.83
CA ARG A 2 -5.72 82.05 -30.12
C ARG A 2 -6.58 80.82 -30.21
N ARG A 3 -6.60 80.16 -31.37
CA ARG A 3 -7.30 78.90 -31.62
C ARG A 3 -6.43 77.73 -31.10
N ILE A 4 -6.91 76.99 -30.11
CA ILE A 4 -6.30 75.76 -29.59
C ILE A 4 -6.75 74.60 -30.52
N ARG A 5 -5.81 73.97 -31.26
CA ARG A 5 -6.01 72.73 -32.00
C ARG A 5 -5.95 71.57 -31.02
N ARG A 6 -7.02 70.83 -30.86
CA ARG A 6 -7.07 69.54 -30.14
C ARG A 6 -6.53 68.46 -31.08
N PHE A 7 -5.42 67.85 -30.68
CA PHE A 7 -4.93 66.60 -31.30
C PHE A 7 -5.73 65.46 -30.67
N VAL A 8 -6.47 64.67 -31.47
CA VAL A 8 -7.09 63.42 -31.12
C VAL A 8 -6.09 62.33 -31.52
N VAL A 9 -5.52 61.63 -30.56
CA VAL A 9 -4.71 60.43 -30.77
C VAL A 9 -5.65 59.23 -30.79
N PRO A 10 -5.70 58.44 -31.89
CA PRO A 10 -6.51 57.23 -31.90
C PRO A 10 -5.78 56.16 -31.04
N MET A 11 -6.35 55.75 -29.97
CA MET A 11 -5.95 54.66 -29.12
C MET A 11 -6.42 53.37 -29.76
N THR A 12 -5.57 52.69 -30.54
CA THR A 12 -5.79 51.36 -31.08
C THR A 12 -5.75 50.38 -29.91
N ALA A 13 -6.90 49.91 -29.43
CA ALA A 13 -7.01 48.82 -28.52
C ALA A 13 -6.64 47.51 -29.26
N GLY A 14 -5.41 47.04 -29.04
CA GLY A 14 -5.01 45.70 -29.43
C GLY A 14 -5.79 44.65 -28.63
N MET A 15 -6.79 44.01 -29.24
CA MET A 15 -7.39 42.81 -28.68
C MET A 15 -6.31 41.71 -28.68
N LEU A 16 -5.72 41.45 -27.55
CA LEU A 16 -5.04 40.20 -27.28
C LEU A 16 -6.08 39.09 -27.31
N VAL A 17 -6.20 38.40 -28.45
CA VAL A 17 -6.89 37.12 -28.53
C VAL A 17 -6.04 36.16 -27.74
N ALA A 18 -6.35 35.98 -26.46
CA ALA A 18 -5.88 34.86 -25.69
C ALA A 18 -6.42 33.61 -26.40
N GLY A 19 -5.58 32.96 -27.20
CA GLY A 19 -5.86 31.64 -27.74
C GLY A 19 -6.17 30.72 -26.57
N GLY A 20 -7.44 30.35 -26.42
CA GLY A 20 -7.85 29.40 -25.41
C GLY A 20 -7.04 28.12 -25.64
N ALA A 21 -6.06 27.86 -24.78
CA ALA A 21 -5.48 26.55 -24.67
C ALA A 21 -6.65 25.62 -24.38
N ILE A 22 -7.05 24.78 -25.36
CA ILE A 22 -8.02 23.71 -25.13
C ILE A 22 -7.31 22.76 -24.18
N ALA A 23 -7.54 22.94 -22.89
CA ALA A 23 -7.04 22.04 -21.86
C ALA A 23 -7.66 20.67 -22.12
N GLN A 24 -6.86 19.75 -22.64
CA GLN A 24 -7.29 18.37 -22.84
C GLN A 24 -7.41 17.72 -21.45
N SER A 25 -8.59 17.74 -20.90
CA SER A 25 -8.91 17.04 -19.67
C SER A 25 -9.37 15.62 -19.97
N SER A 26 -8.88 14.66 -19.20
CA SER A 26 -9.30 13.26 -19.29
C SER A 26 -9.73 12.77 -17.92
N VAL A 27 -10.85 12.05 -17.89
CA VAL A 27 -11.31 11.32 -16.71
C VAL A 27 -11.47 9.85 -17.10
N THR A 28 -10.89 8.97 -16.32
CA THR A 28 -10.94 7.53 -16.54
C THR A 28 -11.60 6.87 -15.34
N LEU A 29 -12.65 6.11 -15.58
CA LEU A 29 -13.15 5.11 -14.65
C LEU A 29 -12.29 3.86 -14.79
N TYR A 30 -11.87 3.27 -13.69
CA TYR A 30 -11.09 2.04 -13.66
C TYR A 30 -11.45 1.21 -12.44
N GLY A 31 -11.12 -0.08 -12.47
CA GLY A 31 -11.35 -0.92 -11.32
C GLY A 31 -10.82 -2.34 -11.48
N ILE A 32 -10.98 -3.07 -10.40
CA ILE A 32 -10.67 -4.51 -10.27
C ILE A 32 -11.81 -5.15 -9.50
N VAL A 33 -12.36 -6.23 -10.01
CA VAL A 33 -13.21 -7.16 -9.27
C VAL A 33 -12.41 -8.45 -9.14
N ASP A 34 -12.07 -8.82 -7.92
CA ASP A 34 -11.32 -10.03 -7.60
C ASP A 34 -12.08 -10.81 -6.52
N GLN A 35 -12.50 -12.02 -6.83
CA GLN A 35 -13.31 -12.86 -5.95
C GLN A 35 -12.74 -14.26 -5.91
N SER A 36 -12.62 -14.83 -4.71
CA SER A 36 -12.18 -16.21 -4.54
C SER A 36 -13.04 -17.01 -3.58
N ILE A 37 -12.93 -18.33 -3.68
CA ILE A 37 -13.40 -19.28 -2.67
C ILE A 37 -12.14 -19.77 -1.96
N ARG A 38 -12.13 -19.68 -0.62
CA ARG A 38 -11.03 -20.08 0.23
C ARG A 38 -11.45 -21.13 1.23
N TYR A 39 -10.67 -22.20 1.30
CA TYR A 39 -10.65 -23.16 2.40
C TYR A 39 -9.50 -22.80 3.34
N THR A 40 -9.74 -22.79 4.65
CA THR A 40 -8.73 -22.51 5.68
C THR A 40 -8.86 -23.53 6.80
N THR A 41 -7.74 -24.18 7.15
CA THR A 41 -7.66 -25.05 8.33
C THR A 41 -7.48 -24.23 9.61
N HIS A 42 -7.90 -24.76 10.77
CA HIS A 42 -7.75 -24.10 12.07
C HIS A 42 -8.23 -22.64 12.05
N ALA A 43 -9.40 -22.42 11.49
CA ALA A 43 -9.95 -21.09 11.25
C ALA A 43 -10.50 -20.43 12.52
N ASP A 44 -10.73 -21.20 13.58
CA ASP A 44 -11.25 -20.74 14.87
C ASP A 44 -10.50 -21.35 16.08
N ALA A 45 -10.97 -21.02 17.29
CA ALA A 45 -10.42 -21.52 18.55
C ALA A 45 -10.57 -23.05 18.73
N SER A 46 -11.59 -23.65 18.12
CA SER A 46 -11.86 -25.09 18.15
C SER A 46 -11.02 -25.89 17.14
N ASN A 47 -10.26 -25.19 16.29
CA ASN A 47 -9.49 -25.71 15.17
C ASN A 47 -10.34 -26.22 14.01
N ASP A 48 -11.57 -25.75 13.91
CA ASP A 48 -12.45 -26.11 12.81
C ASP A 48 -11.95 -25.45 11.50
N ALA A 49 -12.27 -26.09 10.39
CA ALA A 49 -11.98 -25.54 9.08
C ALA A 49 -13.12 -24.64 8.59
N SER A 50 -12.81 -23.65 7.78
CA SER A 50 -13.81 -22.81 7.12
C SER A 50 -13.71 -22.85 5.62
N VAL A 51 -14.84 -22.69 4.94
CA VAL A 51 -14.94 -22.40 3.51
C VAL A 51 -15.75 -21.14 3.36
N GLN A 52 -15.19 -20.14 2.67
CA GLN A 52 -15.88 -18.86 2.45
C GLN A 52 -15.51 -18.23 1.14
N MET A 53 -16.37 -17.36 0.63
CA MET A 53 -15.98 -16.42 -0.40
C MET A 53 -15.20 -15.26 0.23
N THR A 54 -14.13 -14.85 -0.43
CA THR A 54 -13.27 -13.75 0.05
C THR A 54 -13.07 -12.71 -1.04
N ASN A 55 -12.90 -11.45 -0.61
CA ASN A 55 -12.55 -10.34 -1.48
C ASN A 55 -11.15 -10.52 -2.03
N GLY A 56 -11.03 -11.21 -3.14
CA GLY A 56 -9.78 -11.51 -3.81
C GLY A 56 -8.80 -12.39 -3.04
N ALA A 57 -7.77 -12.82 -3.72
CA ALA A 57 -6.63 -13.49 -3.13
C ALA A 57 -5.31 -12.83 -3.55
N ILE A 58 -5.33 -12.14 -4.67
CA ILE A 58 -4.15 -11.50 -5.24
C ILE A 58 -4.28 -9.99 -5.27
N THR A 59 -5.51 -9.44 -5.26
CA THR A 59 -5.75 -7.99 -5.12
C THR A 59 -7.07 -7.71 -4.41
N ASN A 60 -7.15 -6.59 -3.67
CA ASN A 60 -8.43 -6.09 -3.16
C ASN A 60 -9.27 -5.54 -4.31
N SER A 61 -10.56 -5.88 -4.35
CA SER A 61 -11.53 -5.28 -5.25
C SER A 61 -11.65 -3.78 -5.00
N ARG A 62 -11.67 -3.02 -6.08
CA ARG A 62 -11.70 -1.55 -6.01
C ARG A 62 -12.25 -0.97 -7.29
N TRP A 63 -12.74 0.26 -7.19
CA TRP A 63 -13.07 1.09 -8.33
C TRP A 63 -12.63 2.52 -8.05
N GLY A 64 -12.42 3.31 -9.10
CA GLY A 64 -11.98 4.68 -8.91
C GLY A 64 -12.11 5.53 -10.17
N LEU A 65 -12.00 6.82 -9.95
CA LEU A 65 -11.89 7.84 -10.97
C LEU A 65 -10.53 8.50 -10.84
N LYS A 66 -9.83 8.65 -11.96
CA LYS A 66 -8.62 9.45 -12.05
C LYS A 66 -8.69 10.36 -13.25
N GLY A 67 -8.11 11.54 -13.12
CA GLY A 67 -8.11 12.49 -14.21
C GLY A 67 -6.88 13.36 -14.24
N SER A 68 -6.67 13.96 -15.41
CA SER A 68 -5.62 14.95 -15.59
C SER A 68 -6.09 16.06 -16.51
N GLU A 69 -5.62 17.28 -16.26
CA GLU A 69 -5.83 18.48 -17.05
C GLU A 69 -4.47 19.12 -17.36
N ALA A 70 -4.20 19.39 -18.62
CA ALA A 70 -2.97 20.08 -19.03
C ALA A 70 -3.11 21.60 -18.73
N LEU A 71 -2.19 22.13 -17.91
CA LEU A 71 -2.15 23.54 -17.53
C LEU A 71 -1.18 24.38 -18.38
N GLY A 72 -0.52 23.75 -19.37
CA GLY A 72 0.53 24.36 -20.17
C GLY A 72 1.94 24.18 -19.58
N GLY A 73 2.97 24.40 -20.41
CA GLY A 73 4.37 24.30 -19.98
C GLY A 73 4.80 22.94 -19.44
N GLY A 74 4.07 21.85 -19.76
CA GLY A 74 4.33 20.50 -19.21
C GLY A 74 3.74 20.27 -17.83
N LEU A 75 3.08 21.26 -17.23
CA LEU A 75 2.37 21.13 -15.95
C LEU A 75 0.99 20.53 -16.16
N LYS A 76 0.58 19.65 -15.24
CA LYS A 76 -0.74 19.02 -15.22
C LYS A 76 -1.34 19.10 -13.81
N ALA A 77 -2.62 19.43 -13.71
CA ALA A 77 -3.42 19.10 -12.53
C ALA A 77 -3.86 17.64 -12.63
N ILE A 78 -3.84 16.94 -11.50
CA ILE A 78 -4.25 15.53 -11.42
C ILE A 78 -5.17 15.32 -10.22
N PHE A 79 -6.04 14.33 -10.30
CA PHE A 79 -6.79 13.84 -9.14
C PHE A 79 -6.97 12.33 -9.21
N GLN A 80 -7.23 11.72 -8.06
CA GLN A 80 -7.65 10.33 -7.95
C GLN A 80 -8.57 10.15 -6.75
N LEU A 81 -9.70 9.45 -6.98
CA LEU A 81 -10.63 8.97 -5.97
C LEU A 81 -10.73 7.46 -6.14
N GLU A 82 -10.46 6.67 -5.10
CA GLU A 82 -10.49 5.20 -5.17
C GLU A 82 -11.13 4.62 -3.92
N SER A 83 -12.12 3.74 -4.14
CA SER A 83 -12.87 3.00 -3.13
C SER A 83 -12.52 1.52 -3.19
N GLY A 84 -12.30 0.90 -2.04
CA GLY A 84 -12.32 -0.56 -1.89
C GLY A 84 -13.76 -1.04 -1.68
N PHE A 85 -14.08 -2.25 -2.09
CA PHE A 85 -15.35 -2.88 -1.82
C PHE A 85 -15.23 -4.40 -1.69
N GLU A 86 -16.23 -4.98 -1.05
CA GLU A 86 -16.35 -6.40 -0.73
C GLU A 86 -17.33 -7.06 -1.70
N PRO A 87 -16.89 -7.69 -2.81
CA PRO A 87 -17.82 -8.22 -3.84
C PRO A 87 -18.73 -9.33 -3.30
N GLN A 88 -18.33 -10.07 -2.26
CA GLN A 88 -19.11 -11.17 -1.68
C GLN A 88 -20.36 -10.70 -0.93
N ASN A 89 -20.43 -9.42 -0.52
CA ASN A 89 -21.57 -8.87 0.25
C ASN A 89 -22.00 -7.47 -0.20
N GLY A 90 -21.26 -6.86 -1.15
CA GLY A 90 -21.54 -5.51 -1.69
C GLY A 90 -21.19 -4.35 -0.77
N GLN A 91 -20.50 -4.58 0.34
CA GLN A 91 -20.10 -3.53 1.29
C GLN A 91 -18.86 -2.77 0.82
N LEU A 92 -18.64 -1.59 1.38
CA LEU A 92 -17.38 -0.86 1.24
C LEU A 92 -16.28 -1.53 2.09
N ASP A 93 -15.08 -1.61 1.55
CA ASP A 93 -13.87 -1.94 2.31
C ASP A 93 -13.34 -0.65 2.96
N GLY A 94 -13.90 -0.31 4.12
CA GLY A 94 -13.62 0.91 4.85
C GLY A 94 -14.42 2.13 4.37
N ALA A 95 -13.78 3.30 4.25
CA ALA A 95 -14.42 4.54 3.81
C ALA A 95 -14.62 4.57 2.28
N LEU A 96 -15.64 5.35 1.81
CA LEU A 96 -15.98 5.48 0.38
C LEU A 96 -14.75 5.75 -0.51
N PHE A 97 -13.85 6.63 -0.13
CA PHE A 97 -12.58 6.85 -0.83
C PHE A 97 -11.41 6.51 0.08
N GLY A 98 -11.50 5.32 0.72
CA GLY A 98 -10.55 4.86 1.71
C GLY A 98 -9.16 4.56 1.17
N ARG A 99 -9.01 4.35 -0.14
CA ARG A 99 -7.74 4.01 -0.78
C ARG A 99 -6.99 5.24 -1.27
N TYR A 100 -7.62 6.06 -2.09
CA TYR A 100 -7.09 7.34 -2.58
C TYR A 100 -8.18 8.42 -2.61
N ALA A 101 -7.83 9.63 -2.18
CA ALA A 101 -8.65 10.84 -2.30
C ALA A 101 -7.70 12.04 -2.29
N TYR A 102 -7.18 12.41 -3.46
CA TYR A 102 -6.21 13.50 -3.57
C TYR A 102 -6.36 14.31 -4.86
N VAL A 103 -5.86 15.54 -4.81
CA VAL A 103 -5.55 16.40 -5.94
C VAL A 103 -4.05 16.66 -5.96
N GLY A 104 -3.48 16.95 -7.13
CA GLY A 104 -2.04 17.20 -7.23
C GLY A 104 -1.62 17.95 -8.47
N LEU A 105 -0.34 18.26 -8.52
CA LEU A 105 0.34 18.84 -9.66
C LEU A 105 1.47 17.92 -10.10
N SER A 106 1.59 17.68 -11.40
CA SER A 106 2.61 16.80 -11.99
C SER A 106 3.30 17.49 -13.16
N SER A 107 4.61 17.34 -13.24
CA SER A 107 5.42 17.85 -14.33
C SER A 107 6.73 17.05 -14.48
N GLY A 108 7.68 17.53 -15.32
CA GLY A 108 9.00 16.90 -15.46
C GLY A 108 9.88 16.93 -14.21
N TRP A 109 9.59 17.77 -13.23
CA TRP A 109 10.29 17.79 -11.93
C TRP A 109 9.71 16.81 -10.91
N GLY A 110 8.57 16.16 -11.19
CA GLY A 110 7.90 15.22 -10.29
C GLY A 110 6.44 15.54 -10.06
N THR A 111 5.86 14.93 -9.03
CA THR A 111 4.43 15.03 -8.69
C THR A 111 4.26 15.39 -7.22
N MET A 112 3.51 16.45 -6.95
CA MET A 112 3.02 16.77 -5.60
C MET A 112 1.56 16.41 -5.47
N LYS A 113 1.15 15.80 -4.33
CA LYS A 113 -0.23 15.39 -4.05
C LYS A 113 -0.67 15.88 -2.68
N LEU A 114 -1.93 16.26 -2.56
CA LEU A 114 -2.59 16.72 -1.34
C LEU A 114 -3.84 15.88 -1.09
N GLY A 115 -3.91 15.18 0.03
CA GLY A 115 -5.05 14.35 0.42
C GLY A 115 -4.65 12.97 0.94
N ARG A 116 -5.60 12.01 0.86
CA ARG A 116 -5.39 10.63 1.29
C ARG A 116 -4.67 9.84 0.21
N GLN A 117 -3.60 9.16 0.60
CA GLN A 117 -2.72 8.44 -0.33
C GLN A 117 -1.95 7.31 0.36
N ALA A 118 -1.26 6.47 -0.41
CA ALA A 118 -0.39 5.44 0.14
C ALA A 118 0.79 6.03 0.91
N THR A 119 1.24 5.32 1.94
CA THR A 119 2.47 5.65 2.68
C THR A 119 3.71 5.30 1.84
N GLU A 120 4.86 5.90 2.18
CA GLU A 120 6.09 5.70 1.43
C GLU A 120 6.60 4.26 1.51
N ALA A 121 6.49 3.62 2.68
CA ALA A 121 6.87 2.22 2.83
C ALA A 121 5.93 1.29 2.04
N PHE A 122 4.61 1.56 2.03
CA PHE A 122 3.66 0.78 1.25
C PHE A 122 3.93 0.89 -0.26
N ASN A 123 4.25 2.09 -0.77
CA ASN A 123 4.60 2.30 -2.16
C ASN A 123 5.84 1.48 -2.55
N LEU A 124 6.92 1.58 -1.77
CA LEU A 124 8.17 0.87 -2.08
C LEU A 124 8.00 -0.64 -2.03
N PHE A 125 7.36 -1.17 -0.98
CA PHE A 125 7.16 -2.62 -0.85
C PHE A 125 6.15 -3.18 -1.85
N GLY A 126 5.22 -2.36 -2.37
CA GLY A 126 4.37 -2.73 -3.50
C GLY A 126 5.17 -3.14 -4.75
N ASP A 127 6.36 -2.57 -4.92
CA ASP A 127 7.29 -2.90 -6.02
C ASP A 127 8.28 -4.03 -5.67
N LEU A 128 8.59 -4.23 -4.40
CA LEU A 128 9.61 -5.17 -3.93
C LEU A 128 9.05 -6.47 -3.37
N ASP A 129 7.75 -6.54 -3.07
CA ASP A 129 7.07 -7.79 -2.67
C ASP A 129 6.65 -8.58 -3.92
N PRO A 130 6.97 -9.89 -4.00
CA PRO A 130 6.58 -10.72 -5.15
C PRO A 130 5.07 -10.85 -5.35
N LEU A 131 4.26 -10.75 -4.28
CA LEU A 131 2.80 -10.77 -4.32
C LEU A 131 2.19 -9.37 -4.34
N THR A 132 3.01 -8.31 -4.52
CA THR A 132 2.59 -6.91 -4.64
C THR A 132 1.68 -6.42 -3.50
N VAL A 133 2.07 -6.77 -2.25
CA VAL A 133 1.24 -6.52 -1.05
C VAL A 133 -0.16 -7.10 -1.22
N GLY A 134 -0.21 -8.38 -1.55
CA GLY A 134 -1.44 -9.10 -1.87
C GLY A 134 -2.47 -9.06 -0.75
N ASN A 135 -3.71 -9.33 -1.11
CA ASN A 135 -4.89 -9.20 -0.25
C ASN A 135 -5.03 -10.26 0.83
N TYR A 136 -4.24 -11.33 0.77
CA TYR A 136 -4.36 -12.42 1.72
C TYR A 136 -3.82 -12.09 3.09
N THR A 137 -4.53 -12.50 4.13
CA THR A 137 -4.01 -12.57 5.50
C THR A 137 -2.68 -13.32 5.57
N ALA A 138 -2.46 -14.26 4.66
CA ALA A 138 -1.21 -15.00 4.56
C ALA A 138 0.02 -14.12 4.34
N ASN A 139 -0.08 -13.06 3.53
CA ASN A 139 1.04 -12.18 3.21
C ASN A 139 0.77 -10.69 3.50
N MET A 140 -0.39 -10.34 4.04
CA MET A 140 -0.69 -8.96 4.43
C MET A 140 -0.04 -8.53 5.74
N TRP A 141 0.16 -9.44 6.67
CA TRP A 141 0.63 -9.14 8.02
C TRP A 141 1.97 -8.37 8.08
N PRO A 142 2.98 -8.60 7.21
CA PRO A 142 4.20 -7.80 7.24
C PRO A 142 3.93 -6.32 6.97
N TYR A 143 2.91 -6.04 6.18
CA TYR A 143 2.61 -4.69 5.69
C TYR A 143 1.72 -3.86 6.62
N PHE A 144 1.23 -4.41 7.72
CA PHE A 144 0.63 -3.61 8.81
C PHE A 144 1.64 -2.63 9.42
N LEU A 145 2.95 -2.97 9.41
CA LEU A 145 4.01 -2.02 9.77
C LEU A 145 4.03 -0.76 8.88
N THR A 146 3.57 -0.87 7.64
CA THR A 146 3.57 0.25 6.69
C THR A 146 2.36 1.17 6.86
N GLN A 147 1.35 0.80 7.65
CA GLN A 147 0.07 1.51 7.82
C GLN A 147 -0.72 1.72 6.52
N GLY A 148 -0.23 1.26 5.40
CA GLY A 148 -0.85 1.28 4.08
C GLY A 148 -1.21 2.66 3.54
N ARG A 149 -1.92 3.50 4.31
CA ARG A 149 -2.45 4.80 3.88
C ARG A 149 -2.26 5.89 4.94
N ALA A 150 -1.99 7.12 4.45
CA ALA A 150 -1.97 8.34 5.26
C ALA A 150 -3.06 9.31 4.78
N SER A 151 -3.78 9.92 5.73
CA SER A 151 -4.74 10.99 5.49
C SER A 151 -4.12 12.36 5.77
N ASN A 152 -4.76 13.43 5.30
CA ASN A 152 -4.30 14.82 5.48
C ASN A 152 -2.84 15.00 5.06
N ALA A 153 -2.42 14.30 3.99
CA ALA A 153 -1.02 14.21 3.62
C ALA A 153 -0.68 15.14 2.45
N VAL A 154 0.52 15.69 2.51
CA VAL A 154 1.24 16.25 1.36
C VAL A 154 2.37 15.29 1.01
N SER A 155 2.55 14.99 -0.28
CA SER A 155 3.68 14.19 -0.75
C SER A 155 4.33 14.79 -1.98
N TYR A 156 5.56 14.37 -2.18
CA TYR A 156 6.32 14.57 -3.42
C TYR A 156 6.88 13.23 -3.87
N ASP A 157 6.77 12.93 -5.17
CA ASP A 157 7.39 11.79 -5.86
C ASP A 157 8.11 12.30 -7.11
N GLY A 158 9.37 11.88 -7.30
CA GLY A 158 10.15 12.24 -8.47
C GLY A 158 11.02 11.09 -8.97
N THR A 159 11.22 11.03 -10.30
CA THR A 159 12.08 10.02 -10.92
C THR A 159 13.12 10.71 -11.80
N PHE A 160 14.41 10.44 -11.56
CA PHE A 160 15.56 11.09 -12.19
C PHE A 160 16.59 10.04 -12.58
N GLY A 161 16.70 9.73 -13.89
CA GLY A 161 17.72 8.82 -14.39
C GLY A 161 17.73 7.43 -13.75
N GLY A 162 16.55 6.88 -13.42
CA GLY A 162 16.40 5.58 -12.74
C GLY A 162 16.34 5.67 -11.21
N LEU A 163 16.75 6.78 -10.61
CA LEU A 163 16.52 7.07 -9.20
C LEU A 163 15.07 7.56 -9.02
N ASN A 164 14.29 6.88 -8.19
CA ASN A 164 12.98 7.33 -7.73
C ASN A 164 13.10 7.73 -6.25
N VAL A 165 12.54 8.87 -5.88
CA VAL A 165 12.50 9.36 -4.50
C VAL A 165 11.10 9.82 -4.17
N GLY A 166 10.65 9.54 -2.96
CA GLY A 166 9.38 9.99 -2.43
C GLY A 166 9.51 10.43 -0.98
N ALA A 167 8.72 11.44 -0.61
CA ALA A 167 8.59 11.89 0.77
C ALA A 167 7.18 12.40 1.01
N SER A 168 6.66 12.15 2.20
CA SER A 168 5.33 12.59 2.57
C SER A 168 5.21 12.95 4.05
N TYR A 169 4.29 13.86 4.33
CA TYR A 169 3.91 14.26 5.67
C TYR A 169 2.38 14.33 5.80
N GLY A 170 1.84 13.65 6.81
CA GLY A 170 0.43 13.69 7.17
C GLY A 170 0.22 14.50 8.44
N PHE A 171 -0.63 15.51 8.36
CA PHE A 171 -0.97 16.38 9.49
C PHE A 171 -1.90 15.65 10.45
N GLY A 172 -1.57 15.62 11.73
CA GLY A 172 -2.39 14.94 12.74
C GLY A 172 -3.71 15.64 13.07
N GLY A 173 -3.85 16.92 12.74
CA GLY A 173 -5.07 17.70 12.99
C GLY A 173 -5.38 17.95 14.48
N VAL A 174 -4.38 17.82 15.35
CA VAL A 174 -4.53 17.99 16.80
C VAL A 174 -4.17 19.42 17.21
N ALA A 175 -5.12 20.15 17.78
CA ALA A 175 -4.89 21.51 18.26
C ALA A 175 -3.78 21.55 19.31
N GLY A 176 -2.83 22.47 19.13
CA GLY A 176 -1.67 22.63 20.04
C GLY A 176 -0.54 21.62 19.84
N SER A 177 -0.65 20.67 18.89
CA SER A 177 0.38 19.68 18.61
C SER A 177 0.54 19.41 17.12
N LEU A 178 1.73 19.65 16.58
CA LEU A 178 2.08 19.25 15.21
C LEU A 178 2.47 17.76 15.12
N GLY A 179 2.83 17.16 16.25
CA GLY A 179 3.36 15.80 16.29
C GLY A 179 2.33 14.72 16.62
N ALA A 180 1.27 15.04 17.38
CA ALA A 180 0.25 14.06 17.73
C ALA A 180 -0.56 13.65 16.50
N ASN A 181 -0.81 12.35 16.34
CA ASN A 181 -1.51 11.75 15.20
C ASN A 181 -0.89 12.04 13.81
N ALA A 182 0.38 12.47 13.78
CA ALA A 182 1.08 12.82 12.54
C ALA A 182 1.77 11.60 11.93
N TYR A 183 1.92 11.64 10.61
CA TYR A 183 2.70 10.70 9.81
C TYR A 183 3.81 11.43 9.07
N TRP A 184 4.96 10.79 8.90
CA TRP A 184 5.94 11.17 7.90
C TRP A 184 6.69 9.94 7.39
N GLY A 185 7.16 10.00 6.15
CA GLY A 185 7.92 8.93 5.55
C GLY A 185 8.72 9.42 4.34
N ALA A 186 9.73 8.63 3.98
CA ALA A 186 10.51 8.81 2.77
C ALA A 186 10.95 7.47 2.21
N HIS A 187 11.12 7.40 0.90
CA HIS A 187 11.74 6.26 0.23
C HIS A 187 12.70 6.73 -0.87
N ALA A 188 13.63 5.86 -1.20
CA ALA A 188 14.44 5.98 -2.40
C ALA A 188 14.60 4.60 -3.02
N SER A 189 14.52 4.52 -4.36
CA SER A 189 14.82 3.31 -5.10
C SER A 189 15.59 3.63 -6.37
N TYR A 190 16.40 2.69 -6.82
CA TYR A 190 17.18 2.82 -8.05
C TYR A 190 16.95 1.61 -8.94
N THR A 191 16.58 1.88 -10.19
CA THR A 191 16.33 0.86 -11.21
C THR A 191 17.33 1.00 -12.34
N ARG A 192 18.04 -0.09 -12.66
CA ARG A 192 18.94 -0.16 -13.83
C ARG A 192 18.93 -1.57 -14.41
N GLY A 193 18.62 -1.67 -15.70
CA GLY A 193 18.43 -2.97 -16.33
C GLY A 193 17.34 -3.77 -15.63
N GLY A 194 17.62 -5.03 -15.29
CA GLY A 194 16.69 -5.89 -14.53
C GLY A 194 16.69 -5.68 -13.02
N LEU A 195 17.64 -4.92 -12.47
CA LEU A 195 17.80 -4.70 -11.04
C LEU A 195 17.00 -3.48 -10.56
N MET A 196 16.24 -3.65 -9.49
CA MET A 196 15.72 -2.57 -8.66
C MET A 196 16.13 -2.82 -7.22
N VAL A 197 16.66 -1.79 -6.55
CA VAL A 197 16.94 -1.78 -5.11
C VAL A 197 16.26 -0.56 -4.48
N GLY A 198 15.85 -0.66 -3.24
CA GLY A 198 15.23 0.48 -2.57
C GLY A 198 15.23 0.36 -1.07
N ALA A 199 15.07 1.50 -0.39
CA ALA A 199 14.95 1.61 1.05
C ALA A 199 13.92 2.66 1.44
N THR A 200 13.33 2.50 2.61
CA THR A 200 12.33 3.41 3.18
C THR A 200 12.47 3.53 4.68
N TYR A 201 12.01 4.65 5.18
CA TYR A 201 11.73 4.86 6.60
C TYR A 201 10.44 5.67 6.74
N GLN A 202 9.64 5.31 7.74
CA GLN A 202 8.46 6.09 8.09
C GLN A 202 8.16 6.03 9.59
N GLN A 203 7.38 6.99 10.06
CA GLN A 203 6.87 7.07 11.41
C GLN A 203 5.41 7.53 11.40
N VAL A 204 4.57 6.80 12.13
CA VAL A 204 3.20 7.19 12.44
C VAL A 204 3.09 7.41 13.95
N ARG A 205 2.41 8.44 14.38
CA ARG A 205 2.17 8.71 15.80
C ARG A 205 0.69 8.58 16.15
N ASP A 206 0.40 8.11 17.34
CA ASP A 206 -0.95 8.14 17.92
C ASP A 206 -1.28 9.52 18.51
N LEU A 207 -2.48 9.69 19.04
CA LEU A 207 -2.94 10.92 19.71
C LEU A 207 -2.07 11.31 20.92
N ASN A 208 -1.39 10.35 21.54
CA ASN A 208 -0.46 10.55 22.65
C ASN A 208 0.99 10.76 22.17
N SER A 209 1.20 10.96 20.87
CA SER A 209 2.51 11.10 20.22
C SER A 209 3.43 9.87 20.34
N ARG A 210 2.89 8.69 20.73
CA ARG A 210 3.65 7.44 20.73
C ARG A 210 3.81 6.96 19.30
N ALA A 211 5.03 6.57 18.95
CA ALA A 211 5.39 6.29 17.57
C ALA A 211 5.36 4.79 17.25
N GLN A 212 4.78 4.46 16.10
CA GLN A 212 5.10 3.27 15.32
C GLN A 212 6.10 3.69 14.23
N GLN A 213 7.26 3.07 14.22
CA GLN A 213 8.33 3.30 13.25
C GLN A 213 8.49 2.06 12.39
N ALA A 214 8.67 2.26 11.09
CA ALA A 214 8.98 1.18 10.15
C ALA A 214 10.11 1.62 9.23
N TRP A 215 11.03 0.70 8.94
CA TRP A 215 12.11 0.87 7.97
C TRP A 215 12.33 -0.43 7.22
N GLY A 216 12.82 -0.33 6.01
CA GLY A 216 13.10 -1.53 5.25
C GLY A 216 13.92 -1.24 4.01
N ALA A 217 14.47 -2.31 3.48
CA ALA A 217 15.19 -2.31 2.21
C ALA A 217 14.93 -3.62 1.49
N GLY A 218 15.00 -3.59 0.17
CA GLY A 218 14.82 -4.78 -0.64
C GLY A 218 15.40 -4.62 -2.04
N ALA A 219 15.41 -5.72 -2.74
CA ALA A 219 15.83 -5.80 -4.12
C ALA A 219 14.94 -6.76 -4.90
N ARG A 220 14.75 -6.45 -6.19
CA ARG A 220 14.25 -7.41 -7.18
C ARG A 220 15.19 -7.43 -8.38
N TYR A 221 15.34 -8.60 -8.98
CA TYR A 221 16.15 -8.78 -10.17
C TYR A 221 15.39 -9.62 -11.21
N ALA A 222 15.04 -8.97 -12.33
CA ALA A 222 14.38 -9.61 -13.46
C ALA A 222 15.42 -10.10 -14.48
N PHE A 223 15.35 -11.39 -14.84
CA PHE A 223 16.20 -12.01 -15.86
C PHE A 223 15.39 -13.06 -16.63
N GLY A 224 15.35 -12.91 -17.95
CA GLY A 224 14.52 -13.76 -18.80
C GLY A 224 13.05 -13.78 -18.36
N ALA A 225 12.53 -14.97 -18.10
CA ALA A 225 11.13 -15.16 -17.65
C ALA A 225 10.97 -15.07 -16.12
N ALA A 226 12.04 -14.91 -15.37
CA ALA A 226 12.02 -14.94 -13.92
C ALA A 226 12.32 -13.57 -13.30
N THR A 227 11.74 -13.31 -12.13
CA THR A 227 12.09 -12.20 -11.24
C THR A 227 12.33 -12.76 -9.85
N LEU A 228 13.47 -12.47 -9.25
CA LEU A 228 13.82 -12.82 -7.88
C LEU A 228 13.60 -11.60 -6.99
N TYR A 229 13.21 -11.86 -5.73
CA TYR A 229 12.94 -10.85 -4.72
C TYR A 229 13.59 -11.22 -3.40
N ALA A 230 14.14 -10.25 -2.69
CA ALA A 230 14.56 -10.38 -1.31
C ALA A 230 14.45 -9.05 -0.60
N GLY A 231 14.09 -9.07 0.68
CA GLY A 231 13.99 -7.84 1.45
C GLY A 231 13.87 -8.06 2.95
N TYR A 232 13.94 -6.93 3.62
CA TYR A 232 13.84 -6.79 5.06
C TYR A 232 12.90 -5.63 5.39
N LEU A 233 12.01 -5.85 6.34
CA LEU A 233 11.14 -4.82 6.92
C LEU A 233 11.21 -4.94 8.43
N GLY A 234 11.69 -3.90 9.12
CA GLY A 234 11.76 -3.83 10.56
C GLY A 234 10.81 -2.78 11.12
N GLY A 235 10.43 -2.94 12.38
CA GLY A 235 9.57 -1.98 13.05
C GLY A 235 9.74 -1.93 14.55
N ILE A 236 9.31 -0.79 15.13
CA ILE A 236 9.15 -0.59 16.56
C ILE A 236 7.81 0.07 16.77
N ASP A 237 6.92 -0.55 17.54
CA ASP A 237 5.61 0.00 17.86
C ASP A 237 5.49 0.30 19.36
N ARG A 238 5.41 1.61 19.68
CA ARG A 238 5.14 2.13 21.04
C ARG A 238 3.67 2.47 21.26
N SER A 239 2.85 2.40 20.20
CA SER A 239 1.43 2.73 20.24
C SER A 239 0.56 1.53 20.56
N GLY A 240 1.00 0.32 20.26
CA GLY A 240 0.26 -0.93 20.35
C GLY A 240 -0.73 -1.17 19.22
N VAL A 241 -0.70 -0.32 18.20
CA VAL A 241 -1.61 -0.44 17.04
C VAL A 241 -1.33 -1.72 16.25
N LEU A 242 -0.06 -2.11 16.12
CA LEU A 242 0.30 -3.31 15.37
C LEU A 242 -0.21 -4.59 16.03
N ASP A 243 -0.06 -4.72 17.37
CA ASP A 243 -0.60 -5.87 18.10
C ASP A 243 -2.13 -5.94 17.98
N GLN A 244 -2.82 -4.79 18.00
CA GLN A 244 -4.28 -4.75 17.81
C GLN A 244 -4.70 -5.13 16.40
N GLN A 245 -3.97 -4.71 15.37
CA GLN A 245 -4.25 -5.06 13.97
C GLN A 245 -3.98 -6.54 13.69
N LEU A 246 -2.96 -7.13 14.33
CA LEU A 246 -2.60 -8.53 14.15
C LEU A 246 -3.40 -9.47 15.05
N LEU A 247 -4.11 -8.95 16.04
CA LEU A 247 -4.87 -9.77 16.98
C LEU A 247 -5.91 -10.63 16.28
N ASN A 248 -5.75 -11.93 16.37
CA ASN A 248 -6.68 -12.94 15.86
C ASN A 248 -6.67 -14.16 16.78
N ALA A 249 -7.16 -13.99 17.99
CA ALA A 249 -7.12 -14.99 19.06
C ALA A 249 -8.52 -15.19 19.67
N PRO A 250 -9.53 -15.62 18.88
CA PRO A 250 -10.88 -15.84 19.40
C PRO A 250 -10.88 -16.87 20.53
N GLY A 251 -11.58 -16.56 21.62
CA GLY A 251 -11.68 -17.44 22.79
C GLY A 251 -10.43 -17.51 23.68
N ARG A 252 -9.46 -16.62 23.48
CA ARG A 252 -8.29 -16.48 24.37
C ARG A 252 -8.32 -15.13 25.09
N ASP A 253 -7.97 -15.16 26.36
CA ASP A 253 -7.71 -13.93 27.11
C ASP A 253 -6.36 -13.36 26.70
N VAL A 254 -6.36 -12.12 26.20
CA VAL A 254 -5.16 -11.42 25.81
C VAL A 254 -4.83 -10.34 26.83
N THR A 255 -3.69 -10.49 27.48
CA THR A 255 -3.17 -9.49 28.44
C THR A 255 -2.22 -8.55 27.70
N TYR A 256 -2.35 -7.26 28.00
CA TYR A 256 -1.47 -6.22 27.48
C TYR A 256 -0.59 -5.67 28.62
N GLY A 257 0.68 -5.43 28.29
CA GLY A 257 1.62 -4.71 29.13
C GLY A 257 1.72 -3.23 28.73
N SER A 258 2.89 -2.64 28.94
CA SER A 258 3.17 -1.25 28.59
C SER A 258 3.91 -1.17 27.25
N PHE A 259 3.24 -0.75 26.20
CA PHE A 259 3.87 -0.52 24.89
C PHE A 259 4.89 0.63 24.92
N ALA A 260 4.74 1.58 25.83
CA ALA A 260 5.69 2.67 25.99
C ALA A 260 7.05 2.16 26.49
N ASP A 261 7.04 1.27 27.49
CA ASP A 261 8.22 0.73 28.14
C ASP A 261 8.79 -0.49 27.40
N ASN A 262 7.90 -1.33 26.91
CA ASN A 262 8.22 -2.58 26.21
C ASN A 262 7.61 -2.55 24.80
N PRO A 263 8.10 -1.68 23.91
CA PRO A 263 7.57 -1.59 22.54
C PRO A 263 7.75 -2.92 21.80
N ARG A 264 6.72 -3.31 21.07
CA ARG A 264 6.85 -4.40 20.12
C ARG A 264 7.96 -4.09 19.11
N ARG A 265 8.70 -5.12 18.70
CA ARG A 265 9.74 -5.03 17.67
C ARG A 265 9.61 -6.20 16.73
N ASP A 266 9.61 -5.91 15.44
CA ASP A 266 9.53 -6.90 14.38
C ASP A 266 10.79 -6.82 13.51
N ALA A 267 11.27 -7.99 13.08
CA ALA A 267 12.36 -8.14 12.13
C ALA A 267 11.97 -9.16 11.06
N ILE A 268 11.36 -8.65 9.98
CA ILE A 268 10.74 -9.43 8.92
C ILE A 268 11.73 -9.58 7.77
N PHE A 269 12.01 -10.81 7.38
CA PHE A 269 12.78 -11.15 6.19
C PHE A 269 11.90 -11.88 5.20
N TYR A 270 12.08 -11.61 3.92
CA TYR A 270 11.39 -12.36 2.88
C TYR A 270 12.29 -12.63 1.67
N THR A 271 11.98 -13.70 0.97
CA THR A 271 12.56 -14.03 -0.33
C THR A 271 11.52 -14.73 -1.18
N GLY A 272 11.55 -14.48 -2.47
CA GLY A 272 10.58 -15.06 -3.40
C GLY A 272 11.02 -14.98 -4.85
N ALA A 273 10.23 -15.61 -5.70
CA ALA A 273 10.41 -15.58 -7.14
C ALA A 273 9.07 -15.59 -7.86
N SER A 274 8.99 -14.89 -8.98
CA SER A 274 7.89 -14.95 -9.93
C SER A 274 8.44 -15.42 -11.28
N VAL A 275 7.81 -16.42 -11.91
CA VAL A 275 8.26 -17.02 -13.17
C VAL A 275 7.10 -17.07 -14.15
N LYS A 276 7.29 -16.49 -15.34
CA LYS A 276 6.37 -16.64 -16.48
C LYS A 276 6.70 -17.93 -17.20
N LEU A 277 5.92 -18.97 -16.97
CA LEU A 277 6.10 -20.29 -17.61
C LEU A 277 5.70 -20.26 -19.10
N THR A 278 4.65 -19.49 -19.41
CA THR A 278 4.18 -19.19 -20.77
C THR A 278 3.70 -17.75 -20.82
N PRO A 279 3.34 -17.19 -21.99
CA PRO A 279 2.71 -15.87 -22.06
C PRO A 279 1.41 -15.75 -21.24
N ALA A 280 0.71 -16.87 -20.96
CA ALA A 280 -0.56 -16.88 -20.24
C ALA A 280 -0.41 -17.40 -18.79
N VAL A 281 0.67 -18.10 -18.43
CA VAL A 281 0.85 -18.75 -17.11
C VAL A 281 2.00 -18.13 -16.36
N SER A 282 1.76 -17.67 -15.15
CA SER A 282 2.77 -17.27 -14.18
C SER A 282 2.62 -18.02 -12.87
N VAL A 283 3.75 -18.24 -12.20
CA VAL A 283 3.80 -18.84 -10.86
C VAL A 283 4.69 -17.95 -9.98
N THR A 284 4.19 -17.65 -8.79
CA THR A 284 4.90 -16.82 -7.80
C THR A 284 4.98 -17.59 -6.49
N GLY A 285 6.15 -17.63 -5.89
CA GLY A 285 6.39 -18.21 -4.57
C GLY A 285 7.14 -17.26 -3.66
N VAL A 286 6.76 -17.21 -2.38
CA VAL A 286 7.43 -16.36 -1.39
C VAL A 286 7.42 -17.02 -0.01
N ALA A 287 8.48 -16.79 0.75
CA ALA A 287 8.59 -17.12 2.16
C ALA A 287 8.90 -15.86 2.97
N TYR A 288 8.19 -15.70 4.10
CA TYR A 288 8.40 -14.64 5.08
C TYR A 288 8.77 -15.25 6.43
N TYR A 289 9.64 -14.59 7.14
CA TYR A 289 10.01 -14.91 8.51
C TYR A 289 10.05 -13.63 9.34
N ASP A 290 9.44 -13.66 10.53
CA ASP A 290 9.50 -12.57 11.49
C ASP A 290 10.03 -13.04 12.84
N ASP A 291 10.99 -12.30 13.39
CA ASP A 291 11.46 -12.42 14.77
C ASP A 291 10.84 -11.28 15.59
N ILE A 292 9.91 -11.63 16.46
CA ILE A 292 9.05 -10.68 17.17
C ILE A 292 9.47 -10.61 18.63
N ARG A 293 9.56 -9.39 19.18
CA ARG A 293 9.86 -9.15 20.59
C ARG A 293 8.78 -8.29 21.23
N ASN A 294 8.53 -8.55 22.51
CA ASN A 294 7.60 -7.81 23.36
C ASN A 294 6.17 -7.75 22.79
N VAL A 295 5.68 -8.87 22.28
CA VAL A 295 4.29 -9.00 21.82
C VAL A 295 3.35 -8.55 22.95
N ASN A 296 2.30 -7.81 22.60
CA ASN A 296 1.32 -7.22 23.52
C ASN A 296 1.93 -6.26 24.57
N GLY A 297 3.11 -5.67 24.30
CA GLY A 297 3.76 -4.75 25.25
C GLY A 297 4.32 -5.40 26.51
N ILE A 298 4.53 -6.73 26.51
CA ILE A 298 5.03 -7.50 27.65
C ILE A 298 6.52 -7.77 27.46
N ALA A 299 7.33 -7.35 28.43
CA ALA A 299 8.77 -7.57 28.44
C ALA A 299 9.14 -9.04 28.28
N GLY A 300 10.00 -9.35 27.29
CA GLY A 300 10.48 -10.71 27.03
C GLY A 300 9.46 -11.65 26.39
N ASN A 301 8.23 -11.22 26.13
CA ASN A 301 7.23 -12.00 25.42
C ASN A 301 7.55 -12.02 23.93
N GLY A 302 8.50 -12.88 23.53
CA GLY A 302 8.92 -13.04 22.15
C GLY A 302 8.11 -14.09 21.40
N GLY A 303 8.08 -13.96 20.08
CA GLY A 303 7.44 -14.90 19.18
C GLY A 303 8.11 -14.93 17.81
N LYS A 304 7.67 -15.87 16.98
CA LYS A 304 8.09 -15.95 15.59
C LYS A 304 6.89 -16.24 14.71
N ARG A 305 6.93 -15.70 13.50
CA ARG A 305 5.94 -16.00 12.45
C ARG A 305 6.63 -16.46 11.18
N TYR A 306 6.09 -17.50 10.59
CA TYR A 306 6.54 -18.08 9.33
C TYR A 306 5.35 -18.09 8.37
N THR A 307 5.56 -17.67 7.14
CA THR A 307 4.53 -17.72 6.09
C THR A 307 5.17 -18.14 4.79
N GLY A 308 4.59 -19.14 4.13
CA GLY A 308 4.92 -19.52 2.77
C GLY A 308 3.69 -19.39 1.90
N VAL A 309 3.83 -18.81 0.70
CA VAL A 309 2.74 -18.66 -0.29
C VAL A 309 3.22 -19.13 -1.64
N LEU A 310 2.38 -19.90 -2.33
CA LEU A 310 2.53 -20.26 -3.73
C LEU A 310 1.27 -19.86 -4.47
N GLU A 311 1.43 -19.18 -5.58
CA GLU A 311 0.37 -18.67 -6.43
C GLU A 311 0.61 -19.07 -7.88
N ALA A 312 -0.45 -19.47 -8.56
CA ALA A 312 -0.44 -19.72 -10.00
C ALA A 312 -1.59 -18.93 -10.66
N GLU A 313 -1.24 -18.18 -11.70
CA GLU A 313 -2.18 -17.35 -12.46
C GLU A 313 -2.24 -17.83 -13.90
N TYR A 314 -3.47 -17.83 -14.48
CA TYR A 314 -3.70 -18.08 -15.89
C TYR A 314 -4.50 -16.93 -16.51
N ALA A 315 -3.88 -16.20 -17.43
CA ALA A 315 -4.49 -15.09 -18.14
C ALA A 315 -5.44 -15.62 -19.24
N LEU A 316 -6.74 -15.42 -19.06
CA LEU A 316 -7.77 -15.67 -20.07
C LEU A 316 -7.77 -14.56 -21.13
N SER A 317 -7.43 -13.34 -20.72
CA SER A 317 -7.26 -12.16 -21.57
C SER A 317 -6.32 -11.17 -20.88
N LYS A 318 -6.10 -9.99 -21.51
CA LYS A 318 -5.34 -8.88 -20.86
C LYS A 318 -6.01 -8.34 -19.59
N ALA A 319 -7.32 -8.51 -19.45
CA ALA A 319 -8.11 -7.96 -18.36
C ALA A 319 -8.67 -9.02 -17.40
N THR A 320 -8.65 -10.29 -17.79
CA THR A 320 -9.30 -11.36 -17.02
C THR A 320 -8.34 -12.52 -16.79
N GLN A 321 -8.24 -12.98 -15.55
CA GLN A 321 -7.43 -14.13 -15.18
C GLN A 321 -8.11 -14.97 -14.09
N VAL A 322 -7.85 -16.26 -14.13
CA VAL A 322 -8.13 -17.19 -13.04
C VAL A 322 -6.82 -17.49 -12.31
N TYR A 323 -6.94 -17.81 -11.05
CA TYR A 323 -5.77 -18.12 -10.24
C TYR A 323 -6.09 -19.13 -9.14
N ALA A 324 -5.03 -19.75 -8.63
CA ALA A 324 -5.07 -20.57 -7.43
C ALA A 324 -3.90 -20.21 -6.51
N THR A 325 -4.15 -20.28 -5.21
CA THR A 325 -3.10 -20.03 -4.20
C THR A 325 -3.13 -21.12 -3.15
N VAL A 326 -1.98 -21.42 -2.58
CA VAL A 326 -1.82 -22.17 -1.36
C VAL A 326 -0.91 -21.41 -0.43
N ASP A 327 -1.26 -21.35 0.84
CA ASP A 327 -0.44 -20.70 1.86
C ASP A 327 -0.37 -21.54 3.14
N TYR A 328 0.75 -21.40 3.83
CA TYR A 328 0.96 -21.95 5.15
C TYR A 328 1.48 -20.86 6.08
N ASN A 329 0.81 -20.71 7.22
CA ASN A 329 1.19 -19.80 8.28
C ASN A 329 1.45 -20.55 9.57
N ARG A 330 2.46 -20.13 10.35
CA ARG A 330 2.74 -20.65 11.69
C ARG A 330 3.26 -19.55 12.58
N VAL A 331 2.73 -19.49 13.81
CA VAL A 331 3.19 -18.62 14.88
C VAL A 331 3.68 -19.41 16.08
N THR A 332 4.60 -18.84 16.85
CA THR A 332 5.14 -19.44 18.07
C THR A 332 5.32 -18.38 19.15
N GLY A 333 5.43 -18.81 20.43
CA GLY A 333 5.64 -17.89 21.55
C GLY A 333 4.51 -16.88 21.73
N GLY A 334 4.83 -15.63 22.04
CA GLY A 334 3.86 -14.56 22.20
C GLY A 334 2.98 -14.31 20.97
N ALA A 335 3.48 -14.60 19.77
CA ALA A 335 2.74 -14.42 18.53
C ALA A 335 1.53 -15.39 18.35
N PHE A 336 1.29 -16.29 19.30
CA PHE A 336 0.05 -17.09 19.30
C PHE A 336 -1.24 -16.24 19.34
N THR A 337 -1.17 -15.01 19.79
CA THR A 337 -2.29 -14.07 19.76
C THR A 337 -2.63 -13.57 18.34
N GLU A 338 -1.79 -13.82 17.37
CA GLU A 338 -1.98 -13.39 15.98
C GLU A 338 -2.68 -14.43 15.09
N MET A 339 -2.93 -15.61 15.62
CA MET A 339 -3.62 -16.67 14.87
C MET A 339 -4.59 -17.44 15.78
N PRO A 340 -5.74 -17.89 15.25
CA PRO A 340 -6.66 -18.74 15.99
C PRO A 340 -6.12 -20.16 16.17
N GLY A 341 -6.77 -20.93 17.04
CA GLY A 341 -6.54 -22.36 17.20
C GLY A 341 -5.11 -22.73 17.57
N ARG A 342 -4.53 -23.66 16.84
CA ARG A 342 -3.20 -24.24 17.10
C ARG A 342 -2.01 -23.36 16.74
N GLY A 343 -2.24 -22.14 16.28
CA GLY A 343 -1.17 -21.23 15.84
C GLY A 343 -0.53 -21.61 14.51
N ASN A 344 -1.24 -22.42 13.70
CA ASN A 344 -0.88 -22.67 12.30
C ASN A 344 -2.14 -22.79 11.45
N GLN A 345 -2.03 -22.37 10.20
CA GLN A 345 -3.11 -22.43 9.22
C GLN A 345 -2.55 -22.82 7.85
N THR A 346 -3.31 -23.63 7.12
CA THR A 346 -3.15 -23.83 5.68
C THR A 346 -4.35 -23.26 4.98
N GLY A 347 -4.13 -22.40 4.00
CA GLY A 347 -5.15 -21.86 3.14
C GLY A 347 -4.99 -22.36 1.72
N VAL A 348 -6.12 -22.66 1.06
CA VAL A 348 -6.18 -22.95 -0.37
C VAL A 348 -7.29 -22.11 -0.96
N ALA A 349 -7.01 -21.42 -2.06
CA ALA A 349 -8.05 -20.66 -2.74
C ALA A 349 -7.95 -20.76 -4.25
N ALA A 350 -9.10 -20.56 -4.89
CA ALA A 350 -9.21 -20.34 -6.32
C ALA A 350 -10.12 -19.15 -6.59
N GLY A 351 -9.76 -18.33 -7.56
CA GLY A 351 -10.46 -17.09 -7.83
C GLY A 351 -10.43 -16.65 -9.29
N LEU A 352 -11.21 -15.62 -9.53
CA LEU A 352 -11.31 -14.91 -10.81
C LEU A 352 -11.12 -13.44 -10.56
N ARG A 353 -10.21 -12.83 -11.33
CA ARG A 353 -9.98 -11.38 -11.34
C ARG A 353 -10.30 -10.78 -12.70
N HIS A 354 -11.02 -9.67 -12.68
CA HIS A 354 -11.29 -8.86 -13.87
C HIS A 354 -10.92 -7.40 -13.62
N MET A 355 -10.18 -6.81 -14.56
CA MET A 355 -9.78 -5.40 -14.55
C MET A 355 -10.51 -4.64 -15.66
N PHE A 356 -10.95 -3.40 -15.40
CA PHE A 356 -11.65 -2.57 -16.37
C PHE A 356 -11.21 -1.11 -16.33
#